data_f734c5941ebba18788dc6e3ff6623992
#
_entry.id   f734c5941ebba18788dc6e3ff6623992
#
_cell.length_a   1.000
_cell.length_b   1.000
_cell.length_c   1.000
_cell.angle_alpha   90.00
_cell.angle_beta   90.00
_cell.angle_gamma   90.00
#
_symmetry.space_group_name_H-M   'P 1'
#
loop_
_entity.id
_entity.type
_entity.pdbx_description
1 polymer ?
#
loop_
_entity_poly.entity_id
_entity_poly.type
_entity_poly.pdbx_seq_one_letter_code
_entity_poly.pdbx_strand_id
1 'polypeptide(L)'
;MEFDEVVKKRHSVRSYTGQIPADSDIVKILKAADLAPSAGGLKSRKVFVVKDQLIRKELANAAHHQEFVAQAPIVLIFCADLDMIATYGRRGRDLYCIQDTSAAIENALLKAVDLGLGACWVGAFQEEKVSEICRLPTSLRPVALVTIGYER
;
A
#
# COMPACT_ATOMS: atom_id res chain seq x y z
N MET A 1 -18.36 -10.79 1.81
CA MET A 1 -18.32 -10.99 3.28
C MET A 1 -19.05 -9.85 3.97
N GLU A 2 -19.70 -10.09 5.10
CA GLU A 2 -20.29 -8.99 5.86
C GLU A 2 -19.21 -8.09 6.45
N PHE A 3 -19.47 -6.79 6.55
CA PHE A 3 -18.46 -5.80 6.93
C PHE A 3 -17.79 -6.11 8.29
N ASP A 4 -18.60 -6.47 9.30
CA ASP A 4 -18.07 -6.81 10.63
C ASP A 4 -17.15 -8.04 10.61
N GLU A 5 -17.41 -8.99 9.73
CA GLU A 5 -16.54 -10.17 9.54
C GLU A 5 -15.21 -9.78 8.91
N VAL A 6 -15.24 -8.90 7.90
CA VAL A 6 -14.02 -8.40 7.24
C VAL A 6 -13.13 -7.70 8.26
N VAL A 7 -13.69 -6.78 9.04
CA VAL A 7 -12.96 -6.05 10.07
C VAL A 7 -12.35 -6.98 11.12
N LYS A 8 -13.10 -7.99 11.58
CA LYS A 8 -12.62 -8.97 12.56
C LYS A 8 -11.53 -9.90 12.00
N LYS A 9 -11.66 -10.31 10.75
CA LYS A 9 -10.71 -11.23 10.09
C LYS A 9 -9.42 -10.53 9.66
N ARG A 10 -9.45 -9.22 9.45
CA ARG A 10 -8.25 -8.49 9.05
C ARG A 10 -7.14 -8.64 10.09
N HIS A 11 -6.03 -9.16 9.69
CA HIS A 11 -4.79 -9.23 10.48
C HIS A 11 -3.58 -9.04 9.57
N SER A 12 -2.42 -8.79 10.15
CA SER A 12 -1.17 -8.60 9.41
C SER A 12 -0.58 -9.95 9.02
N VAL A 13 -0.71 -10.31 7.75
CA VAL A 13 -0.16 -11.55 7.18
C VAL A 13 1.31 -11.35 6.82
N ARG A 14 2.18 -12.21 7.35
CA ARG A 14 3.63 -12.18 7.13
C ARG A 14 4.21 -13.50 6.63
N SER A 15 3.37 -14.38 6.10
CA SER A 15 3.78 -15.61 5.44
C SER A 15 2.85 -15.88 4.26
N TYR A 16 3.41 -16.01 3.09
CA TYR A 16 2.65 -16.14 1.85
C TYR A 16 2.95 -17.43 1.12
N THR A 17 1.94 -17.96 0.41
CA THR A 17 2.15 -18.99 -0.59
C THR A 17 2.76 -18.39 -1.86
N GLY A 18 3.25 -19.22 -2.77
CA GLY A 18 3.72 -18.73 -4.08
C GLY A 18 2.61 -18.41 -5.08
N GLN A 19 1.34 -18.62 -4.70
CA GLN A 19 0.19 -18.36 -5.59
C GLN A 19 0.00 -16.89 -5.84
N ILE A 20 -0.12 -16.50 -7.11
CA ILE A 20 -0.31 -15.12 -7.54
C ILE A 20 -1.80 -14.80 -7.56
N PRO A 21 -2.27 -13.73 -6.88
CA PRO A 21 -3.65 -13.27 -6.99
C PRO A 21 -4.00 -12.86 -8.42
N ALA A 22 -5.28 -13.00 -8.78
CA ALA A 22 -5.77 -12.55 -10.08
C ALA A 22 -5.64 -11.04 -10.24
N ASP A 23 -5.30 -10.56 -11.43
CA ASP A 23 -5.21 -9.13 -11.72
C ASP A 23 -6.53 -8.40 -11.46
N SER A 24 -7.66 -9.07 -11.71
CA SER A 24 -8.99 -8.53 -11.40
C SER A 24 -9.19 -8.24 -9.92
N ASP A 25 -8.58 -9.01 -9.03
CA ASP A 25 -8.69 -8.79 -7.59
C ASP A 25 -7.81 -7.62 -7.15
N ILE A 26 -6.64 -7.46 -7.75
CA ILE A 26 -5.81 -6.28 -7.52
C ILE A 26 -6.53 -5.01 -7.98
N VAL A 27 -7.20 -5.04 -9.13
CA VAL A 27 -8.01 -3.91 -9.59
C VAL A 27 -9.13 -3.56 -8.60
N LYS A 28 -9.80 -4.56 -7.99
CA LYS A 28 -10.82 -4.32 -6.95
C LYS A 28 -10.23 -3.67 -5.69
N ILE A 29 -9.03 -4.11 -5.27
CA ILE A 29 -8.31 -3.52 -4.14
C ILE A 29 -7.97 -2.06 -4.41
N LEU A 30 -7.42 -1.75 -5.59
CA LEU A 30 -7.07 -0.39 -5.98
C LEU A 30 -8.31 0.52 -6.07
N LYS A 31 -9.44 0.01 -6.58
CA LYS A 31 -10.70 0.75 -6.59
C LYS A 31 -11.21 1.04 -5.18
N ALA A 32 -11.12 0.09 -4.26
CA ALA A 32 -11.51 0.31 -2.87
C ALA A 32 -10.63 1.38 -2.21
N ALA A 33 -9.32 1.35 -2.46
CA ALA A 33 -8.39 2.37 -2.01
C ALA A 33 -8.76 3.77 -2.55
N ASP A 34 -9.10 3.86 -3.83
CA ASP A 34 -9.47 5.13 -4.48
C ASP A 34 -10.77 5.75 -3.92
N LEU A 35 -11.66 4.92 -3.41
CA LEU A 35 -12.93 5.37 -2.81
C LEU A 35 -12.78 5.93 -1.39
N ALA A 36 -11.61 5.84 -0.77
CA ALA A 36 -11.39 6.41 0.55
C ALA A 36 -11.56 7.95 0.54
N PRO A 37 -12.01 8.55 1.67
CA PRO A 37 -12.11 9.99 1.74
C PRO A 37 -10.74 10.66 1.60
N SER A 38 -10.76 11.93 1.22
CA SER A 38 -9.55 12.74 1.10
C SER A 38 -9.84 14.19 1.36
N ALA A 39 -8.83 14.96 1.78
CA ALA A 39 -8.94 16.38 2.03
C ALA A 39 -9.37 17.12 0.75
N GLY A 40 -10.48 17.83 0.83
CA GLY A 40 -11.06 18.53 -0.32
C GLY A 40 -11.42 17.65 -1.51
N GLY A 41 -11.51 16.33 -1.33
CA GLY A 41 -11.73 15.38 -2.41
C GLY A 41 -10.56 15.27 -3.40
N LEU A 42 -9.38 15.77 -3.05
CA LEU A 42 -8.23 15.87 -3.96
C LEU A 42 -7.52 14.53 -4.22
N LYS A 43 -7.74 13.53 -3.36
CA LYS A 43 -7.09 12.21 -3.46
C LYS A 43 -5.57 12.34 -3.61
N SER A 44 -4.93 13.04 -2.66
CA SER A 44 -3.49 13.33 -2.68
C SER A 44 -2.63 12.10 -2.37
N ARG A 45 -2.79 11.07 -3.19
CA ARG A 45 -2.14 9.77 -3.08
C ARG A 45 -1.97 9.10 -4.42
N LYS A 46 -0.95 8.26 -4.53
CA LYS A 46 -0.74 7.34 -5.68
C LYS A 46 -0.33 5.98 -5.19
N VAL A 47 -0.72 4.95 -5.94
CA VAL A 47 -0.39 3.55 -5.64
C VAL A 47 0.32 2.95 -6.84
N PHE A 48 1.47 2.33 -6.61
CA PHE A 48 2.21 1.56 -7.60
C PHE A 48 2.13 0.08 -7.28
N VAL A 49 1.96 -0.74 -8.30
CA VAL A 49 1.90 -2.20 -8.17
C VAL A 49 3.23 -2.80 -8.58
N VAL A 50 3.88 -3.51 -7.66
CA VAL A 50 5.16 -4.17 -7.89
C VAL A 50 4.95 -5.68 -7.88
N LYS A 51 5.27 -6.32 -9.00
CA LYS A 51 5.22 -7.78 -9.20
C LYS A 51 6.61 -8.38 -9.41
N ASP A 52 7.55 -7.61 -9.94
CA ASP A 52 8.90 -8.07 -10.24
C ASP A 52 9.62 -8.58 -8.99
N GLN A 53 10.15 -9.80 -9.07
CA GLN A 53 10.78 -10.49 -7.95
C GLN A 53 12.04 -9.78 -7.45
N LEU A 54 12.86 -9.24 -8.35
CA LEU A 54 14.09 -8.54 -7.96
C LEU A 54 13.77 -7.25 -7.23
N ILE A 55 12.79 -6.49 -7.73
CA ILE A 55 12.33 -5.25 -7.07
C ILE A 55 11.75 -5.57 -5.69
N ARG A 56 10.95 -6.63 -5.54
CA ARG A 56 10.41 -7.03 -4.24
C ARG A 56 11.52 -7.41 -3.23
N LYS A 57 12.59 -8.05 -3.69
CA LYS A 57 13.78 -8.33 -2.86
C LYS A 57 14.48 -7.06 -2.41
N GLU A 58 14.66 -6.10 -3.30
CA GLU A 58 15.25 -4.80 -2.96
C GLU A 58 14.37 -4.04 -1.97
N LEU A 59 13.04 -4.08 -2.14
CA LEU A 59 12.09 -3.48 -1.18
C LEU A 59 12.16 -4.17 0.19
N ALA A 60 12.27 -5.49 0.25
CA ALA A 60 12.45 -6.21 1.51
C ALA A 60 13.71 -5.76 2.23
N ASN A 61 14.82 -5.58 1.51
CA ASN A 61 16.08 -5.09 2.07
C ASN A 61 15.93 -3.64 2.58
N ALA A 62 15.27 -2.77 1.79
CA ALA A 62 14.97 -1.40 2.21
C ALA A 62 14.02 -1.33 3.41
N ALA A 63 13.21 -2.36 3.62
CA ALA A 63 12.30 -2.52 4.75
C ALA A 63 12.95 -3.31 5.91
N HIS A 64 14.20 -3.04 6.21
CA HIS A 64 14.95 -3.67 7.31
C HIS A 64 14.99 -5.20 7.23
N HIS A 65 15.15 -5.74 6.04
CA HIS A 65 15.23 -7.18 5.78
C HIS A 65 13.97 -7.96 6.22
N GLN A 66 12.80 -7.37 6.06
CA GLN A 66 11.53 -8.06 6.29
C GLN A 66 11.22 -8.98 5.11
N GLU A 67 11.66 -10.25 5.22
CA GLU A 67 11.65 -11.22 4.13
C GLU A 67 10.26 -11.49 3.54
N PHE A 68 9.20 -11.37 4.33
CA PHE A 68 7.84 -11.58 3.81
C PHE A 68 7.45 -10.56 2.71
N VAL A 69 8.12 -9.40 2.65
CA VAL A 69 7.93 -8.42 1.56
C VAL A 69 8.37 -9.03 0.22
N ALA A 70 9.46 -9.79 0.22
CA ALA A 70 9.92 -10.51 -0.97
C ALA A 70 9.08 -11.76 -1.29
N GLN A 71 8.54 -12.43 -0.26
CA GLN A 71 7.71 -13.62 -0.41
C GLN A 71 6.34 -13.30 -1.01
N ALA A 72 5.75 -12.17 -0.63
CA ALA A 72 4.47 -11.75 -1.18
C ALA A 72 4.57 -11.61 -2.70
N PRO A 73 3.63 -12.18 -3.47
CA PRO A 73 3.68 -12.09 -4.93
C PRO A 73 3.47 -10.66 -5.45
N ILE A 74 2.85 -9.80 -4.64
CA ILE A 74 2.54 -8.41 -5.00
C ILE A 74 2.85 -7.52 -3.82
N VAL A 75 3.48 -6.36 -4.10
CA VAL A 75 3.68 -5.27 -3.16
C VAL A 75 3.07 -3.99 -3.76
N LEU A 76 2.20 -3.35 -3.01
CA LEU A 76 1.66 -2.04 -3.36
C LEU A 76 2.48 -0.97 -2.64
N ILE A 77 2.95 0.04 -3.39
CA ILE A 77 3.63 1.20 -2.82
C ILE A 77 2.63 2.34 -2.74
N PHE A 78 2.23 2.71 -1.54
CA PHE A 78 1.34 3.84 -1.31
C PHE A 78 2.16 5.10 -1.07
N CYS A 79 1.94 6.10 -1.92
CA CYS A 79 2.64 7.37 -1.87
C CYS A 79 1.68 8.52 -1.60
N ALA A 80 2.09 9.47 -0.75
CA ALA A 80 1.44 10.76 -0.60
C ALA A 80 1.87 11.67 -1.77
N ASP A 81 0.91 12.38 -2.36
CA ASP A 81 1.15 13.31 -3.45
C ASP A 81 1.23 14.74 -2.90
N LEU A 82 2.47 15.22 -2.75
CA LEU A 82 2.77 16.52 -2.15
C LEU A 82 2.34 17.70 -3.02
N ASP A 83 2.28 17.51 -4.34
CA ASP A 83 1.84 18.54 -5.27
C ASP A 83 0.32 18.64 -5.30
N MET A 84 -0.38 17.51 -5.31
CA MET A 84 -1.84 17.50 -5.32
C MET A 84 -2.44 18.19 -4.09
N ILE A 85 -1.80 18.09 -2.93
CA ILE A 85 -2.26 18.66 -1.65
C ILE A 85 -1.76 20.09 -1.44
N ALA A 86 -0.95 20.63 -2.32
CA ALA A 86 -0.24 21.91 -2.13
C ALA A 86 -1.15 23.10 -1.82
N THR A 87 -2.40 23.09 -2.31
CA THR A 87 -3.39 24.12 -2.02
C THR A 87 -3.68 24.31 -0.52
N TYR A 88 -3.48 23.27 0.30
CA TYR A 88 -3.65 23.35 1.77
C TYR A 88 -2.35 23.72 2.50
N GLY A 89 -1.31 24.12 1.76
CA GLY A 89 -0.05 24.57 2.33
C GLY A 89 0.65 23.51 3.18
N ARG A 90 1.33 23.97 4.24
CA ARG A 90 2.15 23.12 5.11
C ARG A 90 1.34 22.01 5.79
N ARG A 91 0.17 22.34 6.33
CA ARG A 91 -0.68 21.34 7.01
C ARG A 91 -1.14 20.24 6.04
N GLY A 92 -1.41 20.58 4.78
CA GLY A 92 -1.70 19.61 3.73
C GLY A 92 -0.56 18.65 3.49
N ARG A 93 0.66 19.16 3.36
CA ARG A 93 1.86 18.37 3.09
C ARG A 93 2.33 17.57 4.30
N ASP A 94 2.24 18.12 5.50
CA ASP A 94 2.73 17.46 6.71
C ASP A 94 1.72 16.47 7.30
N LEU A 95 0.43 16.63 7.01
CA LEU A 95 -0.63 15.84 7.63
C LEU A 95 -1.66 15.29 6.65
N TYR A 96 -2.35 16.13 5.88
CA TYR A 96 -3.53 15.71 5.11
C TYR A 96 -3.19 14.65 4.06
N CYS A 97 -2.11 14.79 3.30
CA CYS A 97 -1.73 13.80 2.30
C CYS A 97 -1.35 12.45 2.92
N ILE A 98 -0.80 12.46 4.14
CA ILE A 98 -0.51 11.23 4.89
C ILE A 98 -1.81 10.56 5.34
N GLN A 99 -2.77 11.33 5.85
CA GLN A 99 -4.09 10.83 6.23
C GLN A 99 -4.86 10.29 5.02
N ASP A 100 -4.85 11.01 3.90
CA ASP A 100 -5.48 10.59 2.64
C ASP A 100 -4.93 9.25 2.17
N THR A 101 -3.61 9.08 2.23
CA THR A 101 -2.93 7.84 1.87
C THR A 101 -3.27 6.72 2.84
N SER A 102 -3.27 7.00 4.15
CA SER A 102 -3.59 6.03 5.20
C SER A 102 -5.02 5.52 5.12
N ALA A 103 -5.98 6.40 4.81
CA ALA A 103 -7.37 6.00 4.59
C ALA A 103 -7.51 5.04 3.40
N ALA A 104 -6.79 5.30 2.31
CA ALA A 104 -6.76 4.43 1.15
C ALA A 104 -6.14 3.07 1.47
N ILE A 105 -5.08 3.03 2.27
CA ILE A 105 -4.44 1.78 2.71
C ILE A 105 -5.43 0.92 3.48
N GLU A 106 -6.17 1.48 4.45
CA GLU A 106 -7.13 0.69 5.22
C GLU A 106 -8.22 0.09 4.34
N ASN A 107 -8.76 0.84 3.39
CA ASN A 107 -9.71 0.30 2.42
C ASN A 107 -9.11 -0.85 1.60
N ALA A 108 -7.85 -0.75 1.20
CA ALA A 108 -7.14 -1.81 0.48
C ALA A 108 -7.00 -3.08 1.33
N LEU A 109 -6.62 -2.92 2.61
CA LEU A 109 -6.48 -4.04 3.55
C LEU A 109 -7.81 -4.78 3.77
N LEU A 110 -8.89 -4.03 3.99
CA LEU A 110 -10.23 -4.61 4.17
C LEU A 110 -10.69 -5.32 2.88
N LYS A 111 -10.43 -4.71 1.72
CA LYS A 111 -10.82 -5.33 0.45
C LYS A 111 -10.02 -6.60 0.14
N ALA A 112 -8.74 -6.65 0.51
CA ALA A 112 -7.94 -7.87 0.39
C ALA A 112 -8.58 -9.02 1.19
N VAL A 113 -8.97 -8.78 2.44
CA VAL A 113 -9.65 -9.77 3.28
C VAL A 113 -10.99 -10.21 2.68
N ASP A 114 -11.79 -9.27 2.18
CA ASP A 114 -13.07 -9.57 1.51
C ASP A 114 -12.89 -10.49 0.30
N LEU A 115 -11.75 -10.43 -0.36
CA LEU A 115 -11.38 -11.27 -1.50
C LEU A 115 -10.68 -12.59 -1.09
N GLY A 116 -10.52 -12.86 0.20
CA GLY A 116 -9.82 -14.04 0.70
C GLY A 116 -8.30 -13.96 0.59
N LEU A 117 -7.76 -12.74 0.44
CA LEU A 117 -6.33 -12.48 0.37
C LEU A 117 -5.79 -12.01 1.72
N GLY A 118 -4.52 -12.31 1.98
CA GLY A 118 -3.76 -11.77 3.08
C GLY A 118 -3.05 -10.48 2.68
N ALA A 119 -2.90 -9.57 3.65
CA ALA A 119 -2.18 -8.33 3.46
C ALA A 119 -1.43 -7.91 4.73
N CYS A 120 -0.40 -7.09 4.58
CA CYS A 120 0.29 -6.46 5.69
C CYS A 120 0.71 -5.04 5.34
N TRP A 121 0.41 -4.10 6.24
CA TRP A 121 0.92 -2.74 6.19
C TRP A 121 2.34 -2.72 6.73
N VAL A 122 3.30 -2.37 5.89
CA VAL A 122 4.72 -2.22 6.25
C VAL A 122 5.04 -0.73 6.31
N GLY A 123 5.25 -0.22 7.52
CA GLY A 123 5.61 1.19 7.77
C GLY A 123 7.09 1.42 8.03
N ALA A 124 7.83 0.38 8.43
CA ALA A 124 9.25 0.48 8.76
C ALA A 124 10.10 0.16 7.52
N PHE A 125 10.62 1.19 6.90
CA PHE A 125 11.54 1.09 5.76
C PHE A 125 12.38 2.37 5.61
N GLN A 126 13.46 2.27 4.87
CA GLN A 126 14.28 3.40 4.48
C GLN A 126 13.63 4.12 3.30
N GLU A 127 13.00 5.25 3.58
CA GLU A 127 12.15 5.99 2.63
C GLU A 127 12.90 6.39 1.36
N GLU A 128 14.14 6.88 1.49
CA GLU A 128 14.98 7.27 0.35
C GLU A 128 15.29 6.09 -0.57
N LYS A 129 15.58 4.92 0.01
CA LYS A 129 15.85 3.70 -0.77
C LYS A 129 14.63 3.23 -1.54
N VAL A 130 13.46 3.26 -0.93
CA VAL A 130 12.21 2.92 -1.64
C VAL A 130 11.98 3.88 -2.79
N SER A 131 12.20 5.19 -2.59
CA SER A 131 12.09 6.19 -3.66
C SER A 131 13.05 5.93 -4.81
N GLU A 132 14.30 5.54 -4.53
CA GLU A 132 15.29 5.18 -5.55
C GLU A 132 14.89 3.90 -6.30
N ILE A 133 14.53 2.83 -5.59
CA ILE A 133 14.13 1.54 -6.17
C ILE A 133 12.95 1.73 -7.12
N CYS A 134 11.93 2.47 -6.70
CA CYS A 134 10.70 2.70 -7.46
C CYS A 134 10.80 3.90 -8.41
N ARG A 135 11.93 4.59 -8.45
CA ARG A 135 12.16 5.80 -9.26
C ARG A 135 11.07 6.85 -9.09
N LEU A 136 10.72 7.12 -7.83
CA LEU A 136 9.70 8.09 -7.50
C LEU A 136 10.21 9.52 -7.67
N PRO A 137 9.38 10.43 -8.22
CA PRO A 137 9.70 11.86 -8.19
C PRO A 137 9.64 12.39 -6.75
N THR A 138 10.30 13.52 -6.48
CA THR A 138 10.32 14.15 -5.14
C THR A 138 8.94 14.58 -4.65
N SER A 139 7.98 14.76 -5.56
CA SER A 139 6.59 15.09 -5.24
C SER A 139 5.79 13.92 -4.66
N LEU A 140 6.29 12.68 -4.79
CA LEU A 140 5.65 11.49 -4.25
C LEU A 140 6.45 10.93 -3.08
N ARG A 141 5.86 10.95 -1.90
CA ARG A 141 6.47 10.42 -0.69
C ARG A 141 5.94 9.01 -0.41
N PRO A 142 6.79 7.97 -0.38
CA PRO A 142 6.33 6.64 0.01
C PRO A 142 5.92 6.65 1.49
N VAL A 143 4.67 6.27 1.76
CA VAL A 143 4.09 6.23 3.12
C VAL A 143 4.10 4.82 3.67
N ALA A 144 3.78 3.83 2.83
CA ALA A 144 3.73 2.43 3.23
C ALA A 144 3.95 1.50 2.04
N LEU A 145 4.46 0.31 2.35
CA LEU A 145 4.39 -0.85 1.47
C LEU A 145 3.24 -1.73 1.98
N VAL A 146 2.42 -2.24 1.08
CA VAL A 146 1.36 -3.20 1.43
C VAL A 146 1.59 -4.48 0.65
N THR A 147 1.90 -5.55 1.37
CA THR A 147 2.06 -6.88 0.76
C THR A 147 0.70 -7.52 0.54
N ILE A 148 0.52 -8.18 -0.60
CA ILE A 148 -0.72 -8.87 -0.98
C ILE A 148 -0.39 -10.27 -1.49
N GLY A 149 -1.13 -11.27 -1.00
CA GLY A 149 -1.00 -12.66 -1.46
C GLY A 149 -1.93 -13.60 -0.70
N TYR A 150 -1.83 -14.89 -0.97
CA TYR A 150 -2.53 -15.90 -0.18
C TYR A 150 -1.69 -16.27 1.03
N GLU A 151 -2.31 -16.24 2.21
CA GLU A 151 -1.68 -16.64 3.48
C GLU A 151 -1.31 -18.13 3.45
N ARG A 152 -0.12 -18.45 4.01
CA ARG A 152 0.34 -19.84 4.17
C ARG A 152 -0.14 -20.40 5.50
#